data_5c9dab6c9d1f9b12a2dbf51bfa193500
#
_entry.id   5c9dab6c9d1f9b12a2dbf51bfa193500
#
_cell.length_a   1.000
_cell.length_b   1.000
_cell.length_c   1.000
_cell.angle_alpha   90.00
_cell.angle_beta   90.00
_cell.angle_gamma   90.00
#
_symmetry.space_group_name_H-M   'P 1'
#
loop_
_entity.id
_entity.type
_entity.pdbx_description
1 polymer ?
#
loop_
_entity_poly.entity_id
_entity_poly.type
_entity_poly.pdbx_seq_one_letter_code
_entity_poly.pdbx_strand_id
1 'polypeptide(L)'
;IPLRRQRQMCIRDSFNSSAMKDFIGGVILFDETIRQKTTLGPSIPELISKHGAIPGIKVDKGAKPLAGSSDETVTEGLDGLRERLKEYYDLGARFTKWRAVYKISDKFPSAQSIKSNAHALARYAALVQEAKMVPIVEPEVLMDGSHNIDKCYQVTTNVLNECYNELEIHKVDLKGTVLKPNMVIPGLECKDKSNAKEIAKKTLNCLKKNVPSEVPGIAFLSGGQSEIDSSKNLNEINKINDSNFLITFSYGRGLQASALKEFGKNQENTENIQKAFNHRAKMNGLSSKGEWS
;
A
#
# COMPACT_ATOMS: atom_id res chain seq x y z
N ILE A 1 5.28 -7.71 16.14
CA ILE A 1 4.04 -8.30 16.71
C ILE A 1 3.57 -9.39 15.78
N PRO A 2 3.25 -10.61 16.29
CA PRO A 2 2.78 -11.70 15.45
C PRO A 2 1.55 -11.30 14.62
N LEU A 3 1.52 -11.67 13.33
CA LEU A 3 0.41 -11.40 12.40
C LEU A 3 -0.96 -11.80 12.95
N ARG A 4 -1.01 -12.87 13.77
CA ARG A 4 -2.24 -13.31 14.44
C ARG A 4 -2.79 -12.26 15.39
N ARG A 5 -1.93 -11.61 16.21
CA ARG A 5 -2.36 -10.54 17.16
C ARG A 5 -2.84 -9.30 16.42
N GLN A 6 -2.16 -8.93 15.34
CA GLN A 6 -2.60 -7.82 14.48
C GLN A 6 -3.98 -8.08 13.90
N ARG A 7 -4.24 -9.29 13.40
CA ARG A 7 -5.56 -9.68 12.88
C ARG A 7 -6.66 -9.63 13.94
N GLN A 8 -6.38 -10.13 15.15
CA GLN A 8 -7.34 -10.08 16.26
C GLN A 8 -7.73 -8.65 16.61
N MET A 9 -6.75 -7.75 16.73
CA MET A 9 -7.00 -6.32 16.95
C MET A 9 -7.82 -5.72 15.82
N CYS A 10 -7.48 -5.99 14.57
CA CYS A 10 -8.22 -5.44 13.43
C CYS A 10 -9.69 -5.86 13.45
N ILE A 11 -9.96 -7.16 13.61
CA ILE A 11 -11.33 -7.70 13.58
C ILE A 11 -12.17 -7.18 14.74
N ARG A 12 -11.62 -7.20 15.95
CA ARG A 12 -12.35 -6.82 17.17
C ARG A 12 -12.48 -5.32 17.33
N ASP A 13 -11.37 -4.60 17.16
CA ASP A 13 -11.26 -3.22 17.61
C ASP A 13 -11.28 -2.21 16.44
N SER A 14 -10.44 -2.42 15.42
CA SER A 14 -10.30 -1.43 14.34
C SER A 14 -11.53 -1.36 13.46
N PHE A 15 -12.09 -2.50 13.00
CA PHE A 15 -13.24 -2.51 12.10
C PHE A 15 -14.55 -2.04 12.74
N ASN A 16 -14.63 -2.02 14.07
CA ASN A 16 -15.76 -1.46 14.80
C ASN A 16 -15.54 -0.02 15.30
N SER A 17 -14.41 0.60 14.96
CA SER A 17 -14.10 1.95 15.41
C SER A 17 -14.84 3.02 14.58
N SER A 18 -15.08 4.19 15.17
CA SER A 18 -15.70 5.33 14.48
C SER A 18 -14.88 5.82 13.28
N ALA A 19 -13.55 5.69 13.34
CA ALA A 19 -12.65 6.11 12.28
C ALA A 19 -12.86 5.35 10.95
N MET A 20 -13.44 4.15 10.99
CA MET A 20 -13.76 3.38 9.78
C MET A 20 -14.69 4.17 8.85
N LYS A 21 -15.71 4.82 9.39
CA LYS A 21 -16.68 5.60 8.64
C LYS A 21 -16.08 6.89 8.06
N ASP A 22 -15.23 7.57 8.86
CA ASP A 22 -14.85 8.95 8.56
C ASP A 22 -13.52 9.03 7.78
N PHE A 23 -12.62 8.06 7.94
CA PHE A 23 -11.23 8.15 7.46
C PHE A 23 -10.74 6.94 6.67
N ILE A 24 -11.47 5.84 6.60
CA ILE A 24 -11.03 4.61 5.95
C ILE A 24 -11.94 4.28 4.76
N GLY A 25 -11.44 4.49 3.55
CA GLY A 25 -12.17 4.17 2.32
C GLY A 25 -12.16 2.70 1.94
N GLY A 26 -11.17 1.94 2.37
CA GLY A 26 -11.05 0.52 2.05
C GLY A 26 -10.09 -0.23 2.97
N VAL A 27 -10.26 -1.55 3.03
CA VAL A 27 -9.45 -2.45 3.88
C VAL A 27 -8.91 -3.60 3.06
N ILE A 28 -7.59 -3.79 3.07
CA ILE A 28 -6.92 -4.91 2.39
C ILE A 28 -6.83 -6.08 3.36
N LEU A 29 -7.60 -7.12 3.10
CA LEU A 29 -7.63 -8.33 3.91
C LEU A 29 -6.59 -9.36 3.44
N PHE A 30 -6.29 -10.33 4.29
CA PHE A 30 -5.61 -11.57 3.92
C PHE A 30 -6.66 -12.65 3.62
N ASP A 31 -6.26 -13.70 2.85
CA ASP A 31 -7.14 -14.82 2.48
C ASP A 31 -7.84 -15.46 3.70
N GLU A 32 -7.10 -15.69 4.77
CA GLU A 32 -7.67 -16.21 6.02
C GLU A 32 -8.73 -15.28 6.60
N THR A 33 -8.50 -13.97 6.55
CA THR A 33 -9.38 -12.98 7.20
C THR A 33 -10.66 -12.74 6.41
N ILE A 34 -10.61 -12.73 5.08
CA ILE A 34 -11.81 -12.51 4.25
C ILE A 34 -12.84 -13.64 4.42
N ARG A 35 -12.39 -14.85 4.79
CA ARG A 35 -13.21 -16.03 5.04
C ARG A 35 -13.81 -16.10 6.44
N GLN A 36 -13.39 -15.22 7.34
CA GLN A 36 -13.83 -15.24 8.74
C GLN A 36 -15.17 -14.53 8.92
N LYS A 37 -15.86 -14.97 9.97
CA LYS A 37 -17.08 -14.32 10.49
C LYS A 37 -16.78 -13.71 11.86
N THR A 38 -17.52 -12.68 12.21
CA THR A 38 -17.50 -12.14 13.57
C THR A 38 -18.20 -13.10 14.54
N THR A 39 -17.96 -12.94 15.83
CA THR A 39 -18.69 -13.69 16.87
C THR A 39 -20.20 -13.44 16.88
N LEU A 40 -20.65 -12.35 16.27
CA LEU A 40 -22.04 -11.95 16.17
C LEU A 40 -22.71 -12.37 14.85
N GLY A 41 -21.98 -13.06 13.97
CA GLY A 41 -22.53 -13.70 12.78
C GLY A 41 -22.16 -13.12 11.41
N PRO A 42 -22.07 -11.79 11.17
CA PRO A 42 -21.72 -11.27 9.85
C PRO A 42 -20.27 -11.63 9.46
N SER A 43 -20.03 -11.78 8.16
CA SER A 43 -18.69 -11.94 7.62
C SER A 43 -17.85 -10.66 7.80
N ILE A 44 -16.53 -10.78 7.74
CA ILE A 44 -15.65 -9.61 7.85
C ILE A 44 -15.88 -8.60 6.71
N PRO A 45 -16.07 -9.02 5.42
CA PRO A 45 -16.43 -8.09 4.36
C PRO A 45 -17.76 -7.36 4.63
N GLU A 46 -18.77 -8.03 5.13
CA GLU A 46 -20.06 -7.40 5.49
C GLU A 46 -19.88 -6.37 6.61
N LEU A 47 -19.08 -6.67 7.63
CA LEU A 47 -18.78 -5.73 8.70
C LEU A 47 -18.10 -4.46 8.17
N ILE A 48 -17.09 -4.61 7.30
CA ILE A 48 -16.36 -3.49 6.69
C ILE A 48 -17.33 -2.64 5.85
N SER A 49 -18.16 -3.28 5.01
CA SER A 49 -19.14 -2.58 4.17
C SER A 49 -20.19 -1.85 4.98
N LYS A 50 -20.64 -2.40 6.11
CA LYS A 50 -21.58 -1.75 7.04
C LYS A 50 -21.05 -0.43 7.59
N HIS A 51 -19.73 -0.31 7.74
CA HIS A 51 -19.07 0.92 8.18
C HIS A 51 -18.70 1.86 7.02
N GLY A 52 -19.14 1.56 5.78
CA GLY A 52 -18.93 2.43 4.61
C GLY A 52 -17.58 2.26 3.91
N ALA A 53 -16.72 1.34 4.37
CA ALA A 53 -15.46 1.04 3.72
C ALA A 53 -15.60 -0.12 2.72
N ILE A 54 -14.71 -0.16 1.73
CA ILE A 54 -14.72 -1.19 0.68
C ILE A 54 -13.80 -2.35 1.10
N PRO A 55 -14.28 -3.61 1.09
CA PRO A 55 -13.41 -4.77 1.27
C PRO A 55 -12.49 -4.99 0.08
N GLY A 56 -11.22 -5.24 0.36
CA GLY A 56 -10.21 -5.62 -0.61
C GLY A 56 -9.37 -6.78 -0.13
N ILE A 57 -8.53 -7.33 -1.00
CA ILE A 57 -7.76 -8.54 -0.72
C ILE A 57 -6.33 -8.49 -1.27
N LYS A 58 -5.38 -8.92 -0.46
CA LYS A 58 -4.01 -9.20 -0.91
C LYS A 58 -3.98 -10.54 -1.63
N VAL A 59 -3.65 -10.54 -2.93
CA VAL A 59 -3.70 -11.74 -3.78
C VAL A 59 -2.34 -12.33 -4.13
N ASP A 60 -1.25 -11.58 -3.93
CA ASP A 60 0.10 -12.10 -4.09
C ASP A 60 0.45 -13.14 -3.02
N LYS A 61 1.31 -14.10 -3.37
CA LYS A 61 1.83 -15.15 -2.48
C LYS A 61 3.19 -14.81 -1.86
N GLY A 62 3.60 -13.53 -1.97
CA GLY A 62 4.83 -13.01 -1.40
C GLY A 62 6.02 -13.02 -2.35
N ALA A 63 7.03 -12.24 -1.97
CA ALA A 63 8.30 -12.17 -2.66
C ALA A 63 9.12 -13.44 -2.42
N LYS A 64 9.68 -14.01 -3.48
CA LYS A 64 10.52 -15.19 -3.50
C LYS A 64 11.87 -14.87 -4.14
N PRO A 65 12.94 -15.60 -3.83
CA PRO A 65 14.23 -15.39 -4.48
C PRO A 65 14.10 -15.42 -6.00
N LEU A 66 14.66 -14.41 -6.67
CA LEU A 66 14.68 -14.34 -8.13
C LEU A 66 15.81 -15.25 -8.63
N ALA A 67 15.45 -16.28 -9.39
CA ALA A 67 16.43 -17.17 -9.99
C ALA A 67 17.42 -16.40 -10.88
N GLY A 68 18.71 -16.67 -10.71
CA GLY A 68 19.78 -15.96 -11.41
C GLY A 68 20.22 -14.64 -10.75
N SER A 69 19.60 -14.23 -9.64
CA SER A 69 20.04 -13.12 -8.81
C SER A 69 20.41 -13.59 -7.40
N SER A 70 21.42 -12.94 -6.79
CA SER A 70 21.90 -13.33 -5.46
C SER A 70 21.07 -12.76 -4.31
N ASP A 71 20.34 -11.65 -4.52
CA ASP A 71 19.71 -10.87 -3.42
C ASP A 71 18.46 -10.10 -3.86
N GLU A 72 17.87 -10.49 -4.98
CA GLU A 72 16.63 -9.89 -5.44
C GLU A 72 15.47 -10.86 -5.39
N THR A 73 14.27 -10.35 -5.47
CA THR A 73 13.06 -11.16 -5.38
C THR A 73 12.13 -10.88 -6.55
N VAL A 74 11.31 -11.89 -6.87
CA VAL A 74 10.12 -11.75 -7.70
C VAL A 74 8.89 -12.13 -6.89
N THR A 75 7.81 -11.42 -7.06
CA THR A 75 6.57 -11.74 -6.35
C THR A 75 5.79 -12.78 -7.13
N GLU A 76 5.42 -13.85 -6.44
CA GLU A 76 4.66 -14.97 -6.99
C GLU A 76 3.17 -14.88 -6.65
N GLY A 77 2.35 -15.70 -7.34
CA GLY A 77 0.92 -15.82 -7.05
C GLY A 77 0.00 -15.72 -8.28
N LEU A 78 0.55 -15.72 -9.50
CA LEU A 78 -0.27 -15.70 -10.74
C LEU A 78 -0.98 -17.04 -11.00
N ASP A 79 -0.37 -18.16 -10.59
CA ASP A 79 -0.96 -19.48 -10.78
C ASP A 79 -2.28 -19.61 -10.01
N GLY A 80 -3.34 -19.98 -10.72
CA GLY A 80 -4.70 -20.10 -10.18
C GLY A 80 -5.28 -18.76 -9.70
N LEU A 81 -4.74 -17.61 -10.16
CA LEU A 81 -5.22 -16.31 -9.71
C LEU A 81 -6.63 -16.02 -10.22
N ARG A 82 -6.97 -16.40 -11.47
CA ARG A 82 -8.30 -16.17 -12.05
C ARG A 82 -9.41 -16.80 -11.21
N GLU A 83 -9.21 -18.04 -10.78
CA GLU A 83 -10.17 -18.78 -9.94
C GLU A 83 -10.29 -18.14 -8.55
N ARG A 84 -9.18 -17.76 -7.94
CA ARG A 84 -9.16 -17.08 -6.64
C ARG A 84 -9.82 -15.70 -6.70
N LEU A 85 -9.65 -14.95 -7.79
CA LEU A 85 -10.29 -13.63 -7.96
C LEU A 85 -11.81 -13.76 -8.02
N LYS A 86 -12.35 -14.77 -8.73
CA LYS A 86 -13.80 -15.05 -8.75
C LYS A 86 -14.29 -15.33 -7.33
N GLU A 87 -13.62 -16.20 -6.60
CA GLU A 87 -14.00 -16.53 -5.22
C GLU A 87 -13.95 -15.30 -4.30
N TYR A 88 -12.90 -14.48 -4.39
CA TYR A 88 -12.80 -13.27 -3.57
C TYR A 88 -13.88 -12.23 -3.90
N TYR A 89 -14.25 -12.11 -5.18
CA TYR A 89 -15.36 -11.26 -5.58
C TYR A 89 -16.67 -11.71 -4.96
N ASP A 90 -16.95 -13.02 -4.97
CA ASP A 90 -18.14 -13.62 -4.37
C ASP A 90 -18.14 -13.46 -2.84
N LEU A 91 -16.97 -13.47 -2.20
CA LEU A 91 -16.81 -13.17 -0.77
C LEU A 91 -16.94 -11.67 -0.42
N GLY A 92 -17.11 -10.80 -1.40
CA GLY A 92 -17.36 -9.37 -1.19
C GLY A 92 -16.19 -8.44 -1.49
N ALA A 93 -15.02 -8.93 -1.90
CA ALA A 93 -13.92 -8.06 -2.33
C ALA A 93 -14.30 -7.27 -3.59
N ARG A 94 -13.86 -6.00 -3.65
CA ARG A 94 -14.06 -5.12 -4.82
C ARG A 94 -12.77 -4.52 -5.35
N PHE A 95 -11.68 -4.67 -4.62
CA PHE A 95 -10.33 -4.33 -5.06
C PHE A 95 -9.32 -5.33 -4.53
N THR A 96 -8.16 -5.33 -5.15
CA THR A 96 -7.08 -6.24 -4.78
C THR A 96 -5.77 -5.49 -4.61
N LYS A 97 -4.77 -6.13 -4.03
CA LYS A 97 -3.43 -5.58 -3.90
C LYS A 97 -2.38 -6.66 -4.23
N TRP A 98 -1.36 -6.26 -5.00
CA TRP A 98 -0.17 -7.06 -5.29
C TRP A 98 1.07 -6.20 -5.10
N ARG A 99 2.00 -6.67 -4.27
CA ARG A 99 3.23 -5.97 -3.92
C ARG A 99 4.43 -6.61 -4.61
N ALA A 100 5.18 -5.82 -5.36
CA ALA A 100 6.54 -6.13 -5.77
C ALA A 100 7.52 -5.28 -4.95
N VAL A 101 8.72 -5.78 -4.68
CA VAL A 101 9.73 -5.07 -3.88
C VAL A 101 11.06 -5.01 -4.60
N TYR A 102 11.71 -3.85 -4.53
CA TYR A 102 12.97 -3.56 -5.18
C TYR A 102 13.96 -2.99 -4.15
N LYS A 103 15.09 -3.69 -3.99
CA LYS A 103 16.18 -3.26 -3.11
C LYS A 103 17.09 -2.27 -3.86
N ILE A 104 17.58 -1.24 -3.17
CA ILE A 104 18.60 -0.34 -3.70
C ILE A 104 19.98 -0.75 -3.18
N SER A 105 20.94 -0.90 -4.09
CA SER A 105 22.36 -1.00 -3.83
C SER A 105 23.13 -0.50 -5.05
N ASP A 106 24.46 -0.69 -5.09
CA ASP A 106 25.27 -0.34 -6.27
C ASP A 106 24.91 -1.17 -7.50
N LYS A 107 24.44 -2.41 -7.28
CA LYS A 107 24.11 -3.37 -8.34
C LYS A 107 22.62 -3.56 -8.53
N PHE A 108 21.78 -3.11 -7.62
CA PHE A 108 20.33 -3.38 -7.59
C PHE A 108 19.48 -2.11 -7.55
N PRO A 109 18.24 -2.12 -8.07
CA PRO A 109 17.63 -3.27 -8.74
C PRO A 109 18.23 -3.51 -10.13
N SER A 110 18.35 -4.79 -10.50
CA SER A 110 18.76 -5.21 -11.86
C SER A 110 17.61 -5.05 -12.86
N ALA A 111 17.94 -4.99 -14.15
CA ALA A 111 16.93 -4.99 -15.22
C ALA A 111 16.06 -6.25 -15.18
N GLN A 112 16.63 -7.39 -14.79
CA GLN A 112 15.89 -8.65 -14.63
C GLN A 112 14.80 -8.51 -13.56
N SER A 113 15.15 -7.99 -12.38
CA SER A 113 14.21 -7.81 -11.27
C SER A 113 13.10 -6.82 -11.63
N ILE A 114 13.47 -5.68 -12.25
CA ILE A 114 12.49 -4.66 -12.65
C ILE A 114 11.49 -5.24 -13.65
N LYS A 115 11.96 -5.88 -14.73
CA LYS A 115 11.09 -6.47 -15.76
C LYS A 115 10.22 -7.61 -15.24
N SER A 116 10.80 -8.56 -14.50
CA SER A 116 10.04 -9.71 -14.00
C SER A 116 8.89 -9.30 -13.08
N ASN A 117 9.13 -8.33 -12.19
CA ASN A 117 8.11 -7.83 -11.29
C ASN A 117 7.09 -6.93 -12.01
N ALA A 118 7.51 -6.06 -12.93
CA ALA A 118 6.61 -5.23 -13.73
C ALA A 118 5.65 -6.09 -14.58
N HIS A 119 6.18 -7.14 -15.23
CA HIS A 119 5.37 -8.11 -15.97
C HIS A 119 4.35 -8.83 -15.07
N ALA A 120 4.77 -9.26 -13.88
CA ALA A 120 3.87 -9.89 -12.92
C ALA A 120 2.75 -8.92 -12.46
N LEU A 121 3.08 -7.66 -12.17
CA LEU A 121 2.13 -6.61 -11.80
C LEU A 121 1.12 -6.36 -12.91
N ALA A 122 1.56 -6.31 -14.16
CA ALA A 122 0.67 -6.05 -15.30
C ALA A 122 -0.28 -7.22 -15.57
N ARG A 123 0.21 -8.47 -15.56
CA ARG A 123 -0.63 -9.66 -15.67
C ARG A 123 -1.65 -9.77 -14.55
N TYR A 124 -1.22 -9.49 -13.32
CA TYR A 124 -2.11 -9.42 -12.17
C TYR A 124 -3.20 -8.38 -12.39
N ALA A 125 -2.86 -7.15 -12.78
CA ALA A 125 -3.82 -6.06 -12.96
C ALA A 125 -4.86 -6.39 -14.03
N ALA A 126 -4.45 -6.97 -15.17
CA ALA A 126 -5.35 -7.40 -16.23
C ALA A 126 -6.35 -8.48 -15.74
N LEU A 127 -5.88 -9.49 -14.99
CA LEU A 127 -6.76 -10.52 -14.41
C LEU A 127 -7.75 -9.94 -13.40
N VAL A 128 -7.34 -8.96 -12.62
CA VAL A 128 -8.21 -8.29 -11.65
C VAL A 128 -9.33 -7.50 -12.33
N GLN A 129 -9.01 -6.78 -13.42
CA GLN A 129 -10.02 -6.07 -14.20
C GLN A 129 -10.97 -7.01 -14.93
N GLU A 130 -10.49 -8.15 -15.45
CA GLU A 130 -11.33 -9.23 -15.97
C GLU A 130 -12.33 -9.70 -14.92
N ALA A 131 -11.92 -9.80 -13.66
CA ALA A 131 -12.77 -10.16 -12.52
C ALA A 131 -13.64 -8.99 -11.99
N LYS A 132 -13.71 -7.86 -12.68
CA LYS A 132 -14.50 -6.66 -12.32
C LYS A 132 -14.12 -6.06 -10.97
N MET A 133 -12.84 -6.13 -10.61
CA MET A 133 -12.27 -5.51 -9.43
C MET A 133 -11.19 -4.48 -9.81
N VAL A 134 -10.86 -3.59 -8.88
CA VAL A 134 -9.82 -2.58 -9.04
C VAL A 134 -8.48 -3.14 -8.57
N PRO A 135 -7.43 -3.19 -9.41
CA PRO A 135 -6.09 -3.55 -8.96
C PRO A 135 -5.38 -2.37 -8.29
N ILE A 136 -4.87 -2.59 -7.08
CA ILE A 136 -3.84 -1.74 -6.49
C ILE A 136 -2.49 -2.30 -6.89
N VAL A 137 -1.78 -1.57 -7.73
CA VAL A 137 -0.45 -1.90 -8.24
C VAL A 137 0.60 -1.32 -7.29
N GLU A 138 1.36 -2.20 -6.60
CA GLU A 138 2.30 -1.78 -5.54
C GLU A 138 3.76 -2.10 -5.92
N PRO A 139 4.43 -1.29 -6.77
CA PRO A 139 5.85 -1.40 -7.06
C PRO A 139 6.66 -0.63 -5.99
N GLU A 140 7.03 -1.30 -4.91
CA GLU A 140 7.70 -0.68 -3.77
C GLU A 140 9.22 -0.72 -3.89
N VAL A 141 9.84 0.44 -3.98
CA VAL A 141 11.27 0.60 -3.79
C VAL A 141 11.54 0.70 -2.28
N LEU A 142 12.35 -0.23 -1.76
CA LEU A 142 12.63 -0.33 -0.33
C LEU A 142 13.50 0.84 0.15
N MET A 143 13.25 1.29 1.36
CA MET A 143 14.04 2.33 2.01
C MET A 143 15.20 1.78 2.87
N ASP A 144 15.42 0.47 2.84
CA ASP A 144 16.56 -0.16 3.50
C ASP A 144 17.87 0.27 2.82
N GLY A 145 18.92 0.50 3.62
CA GLY A 145 20.25 0.88 3.14
C GLY A 145 20.57 2.37 3.27
N SER A 146 21.69 2.78 2.69
CA SER A 146 22.31 4.09 2.89
C SER A 146 22.19 5.04 1.68
N HIS A 147 21.34 4.70 0.69
CA HIS A 147 21.17 5.52 -0.50
C HIS A 147 20.57 6.90 -0.18
N ASN A 148 20.98 7.92 -0.92
CA ASN A 148 20.42 9.26 -0.83
C ASN A 148 19.07 9.37 -1.58
N ILE A 149 18.41 10.51 -1.40
CA ILE A 149 17.08 10.76 -2.02
C ILE A 149 17.13 10.77 -3.55
N ASP A 150 18.26 11.20 -4.16
CA ASP A 150 18.39 11.23 -5.62
C ASP A 150 18.50 9.83 -6.21
N LYS A 151 19.20 8.92 -5.53
CA LYS A 151 19.24 7.51 -5.93
C LYS A 151 17.86 6.86 -5.81
N CYS A 152 17.12 7.14 -4.73
CA CYS A 152 15.75 6.68 -4.59
C CYS A 152 14.85 7.22 -5.73
N TYR A 153 14.97 8.50 -6.06
CA TYR A 153 14.26 9.12 -7.18
C TYR A 153 14.54 8.39 -8.51
N GLN A 154 15.82 8.17 -8.82
CA GLN A 154 16.23 7.51 -10.06
C GLN A 154 15.68 6.08 -10.15
N VAL A 155 15.79 5.30 -9.07
CA VAL A 155 15.31 3.92 -9.04
C VAL A 155 13.78 3.88 -9.14
N THR A 156 13.08 4.73 -8.40
CA THR A 156 11.61 4.81 -8.47
C THR A 156 11.15 5.20 -9.88
N THR A 157 11.84 6.13 -10.55
CA THR A 157 11.58 6.49 -11.95
C THR A 157 11.68 5.28 -12.87
N ASN A 158 12.78 4.52 -12.79
CA ASN A 158 12.99 3.35 -13.64
C ASN A 158 11.93 2.25 -13.40
N VAL A 159 11.60 2.02 -12.13
CA VAL A 159 10.58 1.03 -11.73
C VAL A 159 9.19 1.44 -12.23
N LEU A 160 8.79 2.70 -12.08
CA LEU A 160 7.50 3.19 -12.55
C LEU A 160 7.40 3.15 -14.08
N ASN A 161 8.44 3.57 -14.78
CA ASN A 161 8.44 3.53 -16.26
C ASN A 161 8.25 2.11 -16.78
N GLU A 162 8.98 1.14 -16.26
CA GLU A 162 8.82 -0.25 -16.70
C GLU A 162 7.45 -0.83 -16.28
N CYS A 163 6.96 -0.45 -15.10
CA CYS A 163 5.65 -0.87 -14.62
C CYS A 163 4.53 -0.38 -15.56
N TYR A 164 4.54 0.89 -15.96
CA TYR A 164 3.52 1.43 -16.86
C TYR A 164 3.68 0.95 -18.29
N ASN A 165 4.90 0.72 -18.77
CA ASN A 165 5.15 0.07 -20.04
C ASN A 165 4.52 -1.34 -20.10
N GLU A 166 4.71 -2.15 -19.06
CA GLU A 166 4.10 -3.48 -18.99
C GLU A 166 2.56 -3.42 -18.83
N LEU A 167 2.03 -2.47 -18.07
CA LEU A 167 0.58 -2.27 -17.94
C LEU A 167 -0.06 -1.94 -19.29
N GLU A 168 0.58 -1.10 -20.12
CA GLU A 168 0.15 -0.77 -21.46
C GLU A 168 0.19 -1.99 -22.40
N ILE A 169 1.30 -2.74 -22.42
CA ILE A 169 1.45 -3.98 -23.20
C ILE A 169 0.32 -4.97 -22.87
N HIS A 170 -0.06 -5.07 -21.60
CA HIS A 170 -1.13 -5.96 -21.14
C HIS A 170 -2.54 -5.34 -21.24
N LYS A 171 -2.66 -4.18 -21.88
CA LYS A 171 -3.95 -3.49 -22.13
C LYS A 171 -4.78 -3.25 -20.85
N VAL A 172 -4.09 -2.94 -19.76
CA VAL A 172 -4.75 -2.57 -18.50
C VAL A 172 -5.39 -1.20 -18.66
N ASP A 173 -6.67 -1.06 -18.31
CA ASP A 173 -7.33 0.25 -18.24
C ASP A 173 -6.79 1.01 -17.01
N LEU A 174 -5.95 2.01 -17.26
CA LEU A 174 -5.31 2.79 -16.20
C LEU A 174 -6.31 3.59 -15.36
N LYS A 175 -7.47 3.97 -15.93
CA LYS A 175 -8.54 4.67 -15.18
C LYS A 175 -9.17 3.79 -14.11
N GLY A 176 -9.07 2.48 -14.29
CA GLY A 176 -9.55 1.48 -13.33
C GLY A 176 -8.46 0.97 -12.38
N THR A 177 -7.36 1.70 -12.16
CA THR A 177 -6.25 1.27 -11.29
C THR A 177 -6.02 2.24 -10.14
N VAL A 178 -5.34 1.78 -9.11
CA VAL A 178 -4.74 2.61 -8.05
C VAL A 178 -3.25 2.27 -7.96
N LEU A 179 -2.40 3.28 -8.00
CA LEU A 179 -0.96 3.11 -7.75
C LEU A 179 -0.69 3.16 -6.25
N LYS A 180 0.11 2.22 -5.75
CA LYS A 180 0.59 2.23 -4.36
C LYS A 180 2.12 2.25 -4.32
N PRO A 181 2.74 3.41 -4.49
CA PRO A 181 4.20 3.55 -4.53
C PRO A 181 4.77 3.86 -3.14
N ASN A 182 6.10 3.77 -3.03
CA ASN A 182 6.86 4.45 -1.98
C ASN A 182 6.87 5.97 -2.21
N MET A 183 7.09 6.75 -1.16
CA MET A 183 7.57 8.13 -1.29
C MET A 183 9.05 8.12 -1.67
N VAL A 184 9.52 9.14 -2.37
CA VAL A 184 10.95 9.30 -2.69
C VAL A 184 11.66 9.85 -1.45
N ILE A 185 12.35 8.97 -0.75
CA ILE A 185 13.02 9.25 0.53
C ILE A 185 14.43 8.67 0.55
N PRO A 186 15.34 9.22 1.35
CA PRO A 186 16.65 8.60 1.57
C PRO A 186 16.50 7.28 2.34
N GLY A 187 17.47 6.41 2.20
CA GLY A 187 17.54 5.16 2.95
C GLY A 187 17.61 5.38 4.47
N LEU A 188 17.17 4.38 5.22
CA LEU A 188 17.15 4.43 6.69
C LEU A 188 18.52 4.71 7.30
N GLU A 189 19.59 4.19 6.67
CA GLU A 189 20.98 4.32 7.09
C GLU A 189 21.69 5.53 6.45
N CYS A 190 21.00 6.29 5.60
CA CYS A 190 21.57 7.49 5.00
C CYS A 190 21.83 8.55 6.07
N LYS A 191 23.04 9.13 6.05
CA LYS A 191 23.43 10.19 6.99
C LYS A 191 22.73 11.51 6.70
N ASP A 192 22.53 11.80 5.42
CA ASP A 192 21.86 13.02 4.95
C ASP A 192 20.34 12.79 4.95
N LYS A 193 19.68 13.32 5.98
CA LYS A 193 18.23 13.23 6.11
C LYS A 193 17.56 14.38 5.36
N SER A 194 16.67 14.03 4.44
CA SER A 194 15.82 15.02 3.76
C SER A 194 14.66 15.45 4.65
N ASN A 195 14.28 16.72 4.59
CA ASN A 195 13.09 17.21 5.28
C ASN A 195 11.80 16.91 4.49
N ALA A 196 10.64 17.04 5.13
CA ALA A 196 9.36 16.69 4.52
C ALA A 196 9.04 17.50 3.26
N LYS A 197 9.45 18.77 3.17
CA LYS A 197 9.24 19.61 1.98
C LYS A 197 10.06 19.14 0.79
N GLU A 198 11.30 18.72 1.02
CA GLU A 198 12.15 18.14 -0.02
C GLU A 198 11.60 16.80 -0.50
N ILE A 199 11.21 15.92 0.43
CA ILE A 199 10.56 14.64 0.14
C ILE A 199 9.30 14.87 -0.69
N ALA A 200 8.45 15.81 -0.31
CA ALA A 200 7.22 16.14 -1.02
C ALA A 200 7.52 16.58 -2.46
N LYS A 201 8.44 17.52 -2.64
CA LYS A 201 8.83 18.04 -3.96
C LYS A 201 9.39 16.94 -4.87
N LYS A 202 10.32 16.11 -4.35
CA LYS A 202 10.93 15.01 -5.10
C LYS A 202 9.91 13.94 -5.45
N THR A 203 9.05 13.58 -4.49
CA THR A 203 8.01 12.56 -4.70
C THR A 203 7.00 13.01 -5.75
N LEU A 204 6.44 14.21 -5.60
CA LEU A 204 5.44 14.71 -6.56
C LEU A 204 6.02 14.88 -7.96
N ASN A 205 7.26 15.38 -8.07
CA ASN A 205 7.96 15.48 -9.35
C ASN A 205 8.15 14.10 -10.01
N CYS A 206 8.56 13.09 -9.24
CA CYS A 206 8.70 11.72 -9.73
C CYS A 206 7.37 11.17 -10.26
N LEU A 207 6.29 11.35 -9.52
CA LEU A 207 4.95 10.89 -9.91
C LEU A 207 4.45 11.61 -11.18
N LYS A 208 4.49 12.93 -11.21
CA LYS A 208 4.04 13.72 -12.36
C LYS A 208 4.78 13.39 -13.65
N LYS A 209 6.04 12.98 -13.54
CA LYS A 209 6.89 12.64 -14.69
C LYS A 209 6.67 11.22 -15.22
N ASN A 210 6.33 10.28 -14.34
CA ASN A 210 6.39 8.85 -14.67
C ASN A 210 5.06 8.11 -14.50
N VAL A 211 4.02 8.76 -13.99
CA VAL A 211 2.68 8.17 -13.84
C VAL A 211 1.74 8.81 -14.86
N PRO A 212 1.10 8.02 -15.74
CA PRO A 212 0.11 8.55 -16.68
C PRO A 212 -1.03 9.31 -15.99
N SER A 213 -1.47 10.41 -16.59
CA SER A 213 -2.49 11.29 -16.02
C SER A 213 -3.87 10.63 -15.89
N GLU A 214 -4.09 9.52 -16.57
CA GLU A 214 -5.31 8.70 -16.52
C GLU A 214 -5.45 7.91 -15.21
N VAL A 215 -4.36 7.71 -14.47
CA VAL A 215 -4.39 7.04 -13.16
C VAL A 215 -5.10 7.94 -12.15
N PRO A 216 -6.27 7.55 -11.61
CA PRO A 216 -7.07 8.48 -10.82
C PRO A 216 -6.55 8.66 -9.40
N GLY A 217 -5.87 7.66 -8.84
CA GLY A 217 -5.53 7.64 -7.42
C GLY A 217 -4.16 7.03 -7.10
N ILE A 218 -3.51 7.66 -6.13
CA ILE A 218 -2.23 7.23 -5.58
C ILE A 218 -2.37 7.07 -4.08
N ALA A 219 -2.16 5.85 -3.58
CA ALA A 219 -2.26 5.53 -2.17
C ALA A 219 -0.88 5.11 -1.64
N PHE A 220 -0.12 6.02 -1.04
CA PHE A 220 1.23 5.73 -0.56
C PHE A 220 1.28 4.61 0.47
N LEU A 221 2.33 3.79 0.39
CA LEU A 221 2.73 2.93 1.49
C LEU A 221 3.53 3.74 2.53
N SER A 222 3.53 3.30 3.79
CA SER A 222 4.36 3.92 4.84
C SER A 222 5.81 3.42 4.82
N GLY A 223 6.06 2.23 4.28
CA GLY A 223 7.38 1.60 4.26
C GLY A 223 7.93 1.43 5.68
N GLY A 224 9.17 1.86 5.90
CA GLY A 224 9.82 1.90 7.21
C GLY A 224 9.70 3.25 7.92
N GLN A 225 8.97 4.21 7.39
CA GLN A 225 8.73 5.50 8.05
C GLN A 225 7.96 5.33 9.35
N SER A 226 8.21 6.20 10.33
CA SER A 226 7.38 6.29 11.53
C SER A 226 5.94 6.72 11.18
N GLU A 227 5.01 6.50 12.12
CA GLU A 227 3.61 6.97 11.96
C GLU A 227 3.53 8.49 11.75
N ILE A 228 4.41 9.24 12.42
CA ILE A 228 4.45 10.70 12.33
C ILE A 228 5.08 11.14 11.02
N ASP A 229 6.24 10.58 10.64
CA ASP A 229 6.92 10.95 9.40
C ASP A 229 6.09 10.63 8.17
N SER A 230 5.43 9.46 8.13
CA SER A 230 4.56 9.10 7.02
C SER A 230 3.35 10.05 6.87
N SER A 231 2.75 10.52 7.98
CA SER A 231 1.69 11.53 7.94
C SER A 231 2.23 12.89 7.53
N LYS A 232 3.38 13.31 8.09
CA LYS A 232 4.01 14.60 7.78
C LYS A 232 4.39 14.70 6.30
N ASN A 233 5.02 13.66 5.76
CA ASN A 233 5.41 13.64 4.36
C ASN A 233 4.18 13.63 3.43
N LEU A 234 3.15 12.84 3.74
CA LEU A 234 1.89 12.84 2.99
C LEU A 234 1.23 14.22 2.99
N ASN A 235 1.22 14.89 4.15
CA ASN A 235 0.67 16.23 4.31
C ASN A 235 1.40 17.27 3.43
N GLU A 236 2.73 17.27 3.46
CA GLU A 236 3.51 18.19 2.64
C GLU A 236 3.38 17.89 1.13
N ILE A 237 3.21 16.62 0.74
CA ILE A 237 2.90 16.26 -0.66
C ILE A 237 1.55 16.87 -1.07
N ASN A 238 0.50 16.69 -0.25
CA ASN A 238 -0.83 17.19 -0.58
C ASN A 238 -0.93 18.72 -0.56
N LYS A 239 -0.16 19.41 0.28
CA LYS A 239 -0.08 20.88 0.26
C LYS A 239 0.42 21.47 -1.06
N ILE A 240 1.27 20.74 -1.76
CA ILE A 240 1.86 21.20 -3.03
C ILE A 240 1.34 20.44 -4.24
N ASN A 241 0.38 19.52 -4.05
CA ASN A 241 -0.18 18.72 -5.14
C ASN A 241 -0.97 19.58 -6.10
N ASP A 242 -0.42 19.85 -7.26
CA ASP A 242 -1.00 20.55 -8.39
C ASP A 242 -1.37 19.62 -9.56
N SER A 243 -1.37 18.31 -9.31
CA SER A 243 -1.71 17.28 -10.30
C SER A 243 -3.19 16.88 -10.20
N ASN A 244 -3.65 16.07 -11.17
CA ASN A 244 -4.99 15.47 -11.15
C ASN A 244 -5.10 14.24 -10.26
N PHE A 245 -4.00 13.78 -9.64
CA PHE A 245 -4.02 12.60 -8.80
C PHE A 245 -4.70 12.87 -7.46
N LEU A 246 -5.63 11.99 -7.08
CA LEU A 246 -6.10 11.92 -5.70
C LEU A 246 -5.07 11.17 -4.86
N ILE A 247 -4.34 11.91 -4.02
CA ILE A 247 -3.23 11.36 -3.23
C ILE A 247 -3.69 11.07 -1.80
N THR A 248 -3.56 9.81 -1.39
CA THR A 248 -3.97 9.34 -0.07
C THR A 248 -2.97 8.30 0.49
N PHE A 249 -3.36 7.59 1.53
CA PHE A 249 -2.55 6.58 2.21
C PHE A 249 -3.13 5.17 2.09
N SER A 250 -2.26 4.18 2.09
CA SER A 250 -2.59 2.77 2.29
C SER A 250 -1.57 2.18 3.26
N TYR A 251 -1.67 2.58 4.53
CA TYR A 251 -0.70 2.27 5.56
C TYR A 251 -1.07 1.01 6.35
N GLY A 252 -0.07 0.18 6.61
CA GLY A 252 -0.13 -0.84 7.64
C GLY A 252 0.42 -0.28 8.95
N ARG A 253 1.76 -0.28 9.10
CA ARG A 253 2.44 0.23 10.30
C ARG A 253 2.14 1.69 10.60
N GLY A 254 2.14 2.56 9.59
CA GLY A 254 1.84 3.99 9.74
C GLY A 254 0.42 4.32 10.24
N LEU A 255 -0.49 3.32 10.25
CA LEU A 255 -1.84 3.46 10.80
C LEU A 255 -2.05 2.69 12.10
N GLN A 256 -1.41 1.53 12.26
CA GLN A 256 -1.77 0.55 13.30
C GLN A 256 -0.72 0.40 14.42
N ALA A 257 0.50 0.96 14.29
CA ALA A 257 1.56 0.69 15.25
C ALA A 257 1.22 1.13 16.68
N SER A 258 0.63 2.32 16.84
CA SER A 258 0.20 2.81 18.15
C SER A 258 -0.92 1.96 18.75
N ALA A 259 -1.93 1.57 17.96
CA ALA A 259 -3.00 0.69 18.41
C ALA A 259 -2.49 -0.71 18.78
N LEU A 260 -1.55 -1.27 17.99
CA LEU A 260 -0.90 -2.54 18.30
C LEU A 260 -0.05 -2.48 19.57
N LYS A 261 0.55 -1.33 19.87
CA LYS A 261 1.28 -1.11 21.13
C LYS A 261 0.32 -1.16 22.34
N GLU A 262 -0.83 -0.47 22.23
CA GLU A 262 -1.86 -0.54 23.29
C GLU A 262 -2.44 -1.94 23.43
N PHE A 263 -2.74 -2.65 22.35
CA PHE A 263 -3.16 -4.04 22.36
C PHE A 263 -2.12 -4.97 23.05
N GLY A 264 -0.84 -4.69 22.82
CA GLY A 264 0.26 -5.43 23.47
C GLY A 264 0.36 -5.21 24.99
N LYS A 265 -0.08 -4.05 25.49
CA LYS A 265 -0.11 -3.75 26.92
C LYS A 265 -1.28 -4.44 27.62
N ASN A 266 -2.47 -4.31 27.06
CA ASN A 266 -3.69 -4.92 27.57
C ASN A 266 -4.68 -5.19 26.43
N GLN A 267 -4.86 -6.47 26.08
CA GLN A 267 -5.72 -6.89 24.98
C GLN A 267 -7.21 -6.62 25.25
N GLU A 268 -7.63 -6.52 26.50
CA GLU A 268 -9.03 -6.27 26.88
C GLU A 268 -9.39 -4.78 26.90
N ASN A 269 -8.40 -3.89 26.83
CA ASN A 269 -8.65 -2.45 26.83
C ASN A 269 -8.99 -1.94 25.42
N THR A 270 -10.17 -2.32 24.92
CA THR A 270 -10.69 -1.95 23.59
C THR A 270 -10.76 -0.42 23.41
N GLU A 271 -11.10 0.32 24.46
CA GLU A 271 -11.22 1.79 24.40
C GLU A 271 -9.89 2.46 24.04
N ASN A 272 -8.81 2.13 24.71
CA ASN A 272 -7.50 2.71 24.43
C ASN A 272 -6.97 2.28 23.05
N ILE A 273 -7.22 1.03 22.65
CA ILE A 273 -6.84 0.51 21.34
C ILE A 273 -7.56 1.28 20.22
N GLN A 274 -8.88 1.45 20.34
CA GLN A 274 -9.68 2.21 19.38
C GLN A 274 -9.31 3.69 19.39
N LYS A 275 -9.06 4.31 20.54
CA LYS A 275 -8.61 5.70 20.63
C LYS A 275 -7.30 5.93 19.89
N ALA A 276 -6.33 5.03 20.06
CA ALA A 276 -5.05 5.12 19.35
C ALA A 276 -5.24 4.95 17.82
N PHE A 277 -6.06 3.99 17.39
CA PHE A 277 -6.38 3.79 15.98
C PHE A 277 -7.11 5.00 15.37
N ASN A 278 -8.17 5.49 16.04
CA ASN A 278 -8.96 6.63 15.59
C ASN A 278 -8.10 7.89 15.44
N HIS A 279 -7.20 8.12 16.40
CA HIS A 279 -6.27 9.24 16.33
C HIS A 279 -5.38 9.16 15.09
N ARG A 280 -4.76 8.00 14.82
CA ARG A 280 -3.90 7.83 13.65
C ARG A 280 -4.67 7.91 12.33
N ALA A 281 -5.86 7.31 12.26
CA ALA A 281 -6.72 7.39 11.08
C ALA A 281 -7.11 8.83 10.77
N LYS A 282 -7.48 9.63 11.79
CA LYS A 282 -7.78 11.06 11.65
C LYS A 282 -6.56 11.84 11.16
N MET A 283 -5.37 11.62 11.75
CA MET A 283 -4.15 12.32 11.34
C MET A 283 -3.79 12.01 9.87
N ASN A 284 -3.88 10.75 9.45
CA ASN A 284 -3.64 10.35 8.07
C ASN A 284 -4.72 10.93 7.13
N GLY A 285 -5.98 10.97 7.55
CA GLY A 285 -7.07 11.59 6.80
C GLY A 285 -6.86 13.08 6.57
N LEU A 286 -6.45 13.82 7.61
CA LEU A 286 -6.07 15.25 7.49
C LEU A 286 -4.85 15.43 6.58
N SER A 287 -3.85 14.55 6.70
CA SER A 287 -2.66 14.58 5.84
C SER A 287 -3.00 14.36 4.35
N SER A 288 -4.02 13.55 4.05
CA SER A 288 -4.50 13.35 2.67
C SER A 288 -5.17 14.61 2.07
N LYS A 289 -5.46 15.61 2.91
CA LYS A 289 -6.00 16.91 2.50
C LYS A 289 -4.99 18.04 2.60
N GLY A 290 -3.78 17.79 3.12
CA GLY A 290 -2.80 18.84 3.43
C GLY A 290 -3.17 19.69 4.66
N GLU A 291 -4.06 19.20 5.51
CA GLU A 291 -4.65 19.93 6.66
C GLU A 291 -4.07 19.47 8.02
N TRP A 292 -3.15 18.53 8.02
CA TRP A 292 -2.51 18.09 9.26
C TRP A 292 -1.48 19.14 9.74
N SER A 293 -1.59 19.54 11.02
CA SER A 293 -0.73 20.52 11.70
C SER A 293 -0.19 19.98 13.01
#